data_72e5313c3d85fc65be06fe0723f3b719
#
_entry.id   72e5313c3d85fc65be06fe0723f3b719
#
_cell.length_a   1.000
_cell.length_b   1.000
_cell.length_c   1.000
_cell.angle_alpha   90.00
_cell.angle_beta   90.00
_cell.angle_gamma   90.00
#
_symmetry.space_group_name_H-M   'P 1'
#
loop_
_entity.id
_entity.type
_entity.pdbx_description
1 polymer ?
#
loop_
_entity_poly.entity_id
_entity_poly.type
_entity_poly.pdbx_seq_one_letter_code
_entity_poly.pdbx_strand_id
1 'polypeptide(L)'
;EKDNKDWCVSDSLVDDIPEDITDKINDVLENPDSLRSDGYEKIPEKYMNFRKTAVKFACKKAERKLTPVDDAILYCYLPAKRADWGFNFLMNTDMVPNGQRDDIEDIELNHVIARIAGKQFFYWIKQLIESKKYDLDSIFALIPDFDECKKRRVYKTFIEEFQEEFEKFIKEEPFVPCVDKDGEQTFECIDNIINDMTGMTANGVISDEDFIILMELGDYSLPVDELRQSEAFMDFLYKHSPSSLDVKVDAVVKKCEETDFQTWLTVPENNTRFIRHW
;
A
#
# COMPACT_ATOMS: atom_id res chain seq x y z
N GLU A 1 11.50 25.68 -6.42
CA GLU A 1 11.53 24.20 -6.48
C GLU A 1 12.39 23.79 -7.65
N LYS A 2 13.54 23.20 -7.37
CA LYS A 2 14.31 22.54 -8.44
C LYS A 2 13.54 21.28 -8.80
N ASP A 3 12.98 21.24 -10.00
CA ASP A 3 12.46 20.03 -10.62
C ASP A 3 13.51 18.92 -10.50
N ASN A 4 13.31 18.03 -9.57
CA ASN A 4 14.19 16.89 -9.39
C ASN A 4 13.81 15.87 -10.47
N LYS A 5 14.44 15.98 -11.65
CA LYS A 5 14.06 15.24 -12.85
C LYS A 5 14.05 13.72 -12.64
N ASP A 6 14.87 13.24 -11.69
CA ASP A 6 15.12 11.81 -11.48
C ASP A 6 14.39 11.23 -10.27
N TRP A 7 13.68 12.05 -9.49
CA TRP A 7 13.03 11.63 -8.26
C TRP A 7 11.57 12.05 -8.20
N CYS A 8 10.71 11.14 -7.80
CA CYS A 8 9.37 11.41 -7.32
C CYS A 8 9.43 11.56 -5.80
N VAL A 9 9.05 12.71 -5.29
CA VAL A 9 9.07 13.03 -3.86
C VAL A 9 7.66 13.40 -3.44
N SER A 10 7.17 12.82 -2.34
CA SER A 10 5.88 13.21 -1.77
C SER A 10 5.93 14.64 -1.23
N ASP A 11 4.77 15.26 -1.11
CA ASP A 11 4.63 16.42 -0.23
C ASP A 11 4.99 16.04 1.21
N SER A 12 5.18 17.03 2.07
CA SER A 12 5.37 16.79 3.50
C SER A 12 4.02 16.40 4.09
N LEU A 13 3.85 15.12 4.38
CA LEU A 13 2.63 14.57 4.96
C LEU A 13 2.73 14.72 6.48
N VAL A 14 1.91 15.63 7.03
CA VAL A 14 1.94 15.98 8.45
C VAL A 14 0.77 15.32 9.18
N ASP A 15 1.05 14.75 10.34
CA ASP A 15 0.03 14.16 11.21
C ASP A 15 0.26 14.55 12.68
N ASP A 16 -0.78 14.42 13.48
CA ASP A 16 -0.71 14.76 14.91
C ASP A 16 -0.13 13.60 15.72
N ILE A 17 0.71 13.92 16.70
CA ILE A 17 1.15 12.98 17.74
C ILE A 17 0.06 12.93 18.81
N PRO A 18 -0.34 11.75 19.30
CA PRO A 18 -1.31 11.61 20.38
C PRO A 18 -0.91 12.44 21.61
N GLU A 19 -1.90 13.06 22.24
CA GLU A 19 -1.68 13.99 23.36
C GLU A 19 -1.00 13.30 24.55
N ASP A 20 -1.38 12.05 24.85
CA ASP A 20 -0.78 11.25 25.92
C ASP A 20 0.72 10.98 25.68
N ILE A 21 1.16 10.82 24.44
CA ILE A 21 2.56 10.67 24.08
C ILE A 21 3.31 11.99 24.24
N THR A 22 2.70 13.10 23.80
CA THR A 22 3.26 14.45 23.99
C THR A 22 3.44 14.77 25.46
N ASP A 23 2.45 14.45 26.30
CA ASP A 23 2.48 14.70 27.75
C ASP A 23 3.56 13.84 28.44
N LYS A 24 3.68 12.55 28.09
CA LYS A 24 4.77 11.69 28.58
C LYS A 24 6.15 12.24 28.23
N ILE A 25 6.33 12.73 27.00
CA ILE A 25 7.59 13.34 26.57
C ILE A 25 7.91 14.58 27.39
N ASN A 26 6.93 15.46 27.60
CA ASN A 26 7.10 16.68 28.39
C ASN A 26 7.46 16.35 29.85
N ASP A 27 6.73 15.41 30.46
CA ASP A 27 6.98 14.98 31.84
C ASP A 27 8.42 14.48 32.04
N VAL A 28 8.95 13.70 31.08
CA VAL A 28 10.32 13.19 31.11
C VAL A 28 11.34 14.31 30.95
N LEU A 29 11.09 15.25 30.04
CA LEU A 29 12.02 16.35 29.78
C LEU A 29 12.02 17.40 30.91
N GLU A 30 10.89 17.58 31.60
CA GLU A 30 10.79 18.45 32.77
C GLU A 30 11.30 17.80 34.06
N ASN A 31 11.17 16.49 34.21
CA ASN A 31 11.51 15.73 35.42
C ASN A 31 12.39 14.49 35.08
N PRO A 32 13.62 14.68 34.62
CA PRO A 32 14.46 13.59 34.13
C PRO A 32 14.82 12.52 35.18
N ASP A 33 14.61 12.80 36.45
CA ASP A 33 14.88 11.85 37.56
C ASP A 33 13.67 10.93 37.88
N SER A 34 12.49 11.21 37.38
CA SER A 34 11.25 10.52 37.77
C SER A 34 10.90 9.28 36.94
N LEU A 35 11.39 9.14 35.72
CA LEU A 35 10.93 8.11 34.74
C LEU A 35 12.09 7.38 34.06
N ARG A 36 13.09 6.91 34.83
CA ARG A 36 14.26 6.20 34.28
C ARG A 36 13.99 4.81 33.70
N SER A 37 12.74 4.32 33.70
CA SER A 37 12.46 2.92 33.30
C SER A 37 11.91 2.73 31.89
N ASP A 38 11.45 3.76 31.20
CA ASP A 38 10.60 3.61 30.01
C ASP A 38 11.24 4.02 28.67
N GLY A 39 12.56 4.22 28.63
CA GLY A 39 13.29 4.55 27.39
C GLY A 39 13.18 6.02 26.93
N TYR A 40 12.34 6.81 27.57
CA TYR A 40 12.16 8.24 27.24
C TYR A 40 13.37 9.12 27.62
N GLU A 41 14.24 8.67 28.48
CA GLU A 41 15.48 9.37 28.90
C GLU A 41 16.42 9.74 27.74
N LYS A 42 16.19 9.13 26.58
CA LYS A 42 16.98 9.36 25.37
C LYS A 42 16.38 10.40 24.43
N ILE A 43 15.22 10.95 24.78
CA ILE A 43 14.55 11.93 23.92
C ILE A 43 15.25 13.29 24.05
N PRO A 44 15.71 13.90 22.95
CA PRO A 44 16.31 15.23 22.97
C PRO A 44 15.29 16.32 23.32
N GLU A 45 15.73 17.41 23.99
CA GLU A 45 14.90 18.56 24.37
C GLU A 45 14.11 19.17 23.22
N LYS A 46 14.57 19.06 21.98
CA LYS A 46 13.84 19.54 20.79
C LYS A 46 12.45 18.92 20.61
N TYR A 47 12.17 17.79 21.28
CA TYR A 47 10.85 17.14 21.25
C TYR A 47 9.91 17.66 22.36
N MET A 48 10.32 18.64 23.16
CA MET A 48 9.42 19.35 24.07
C MET A 48 8.22 19.92 23.30
N ASN A 49 7.01 19.62 23.76
CA ASN A 49 5.75 19.99 23.08
C ASN A 49 5.64 19.49 21.64
N PHE A 50 6.22 18.32 21.34
CA PHE A 50 6.19 17.73 20.01
C PHE A 50 4.80 17.16 19.72
N ARG A 51 4.00 17.92 18.98
CA ARG A 51 2.59 17.60 18.69
C ARG A 51 2.34 17.14 17.27
N LYS A 52 3.29 17.30 16.37
CA LYS A 52 3.14 16.96 14.95
C LYS A 52 4.42 16.35 14.42
N THR A 53 4.26 15.34 13.60
CA THR A 53 5.36 14.75 12.84
C THR A 53 5.14 14.91 11.36
N ALA A 54 6.22 14.97 10.59
CA ALA A 54 6.20 15.01 9.14
C ALA A 54 6.91 13.81 8.55
N VAL A 55 6.25 13.18 7.58
CA VAL A 55 6.82 12.07 6.81
C VAL A 55 6.94 12.48 5.36
N LYS A 56 8.06 12.12 4.72
CA LYS A 56 8.27 12.27 3.27
C LYS A 56 8.77 10.97 2.68
N PHE A 57 8.28 10.66 1.51
CA PHE A 57 8.71 9.51 0.73
C PHE A 57 9.36 9.94 -0.57
N ALA A 58 10.29 9.14 -1.08
CA ALA A 58 10.87 9.38 -2.38
C ALA A 58 11.27 8.07 -3.07
N CYS A 59 11.03 8.01 -4.39
CA CYS A 59 11.52 6.95 -5.25
C CYS A 59 12.12 7.53 -6.52
N LYS A 60 12.87 6.73 -7.28
CA LYS A 60 13.36 7.14 -8.59
C LYS A 60 12.22 7.19 -9.60
N LYS A 61 12.32 8.07 -10.58
CA LYS A 61 11.37 8.14 -11.71
C LYS A 61 12.10 8.33 -13.04
N ALA A 62 11.54 7.74 -14.07
CA ALA A 62 11.92 7.96 -15.46
C ALA A 62 10.63 8.06 -16.28
N GLU A 63 10.34 9.24 -16.82
CA GLU A 63 9.08 9.51 -17.52
C GLU A 63 7.85 9.15 -16.69
N ARG A 64 7.09 8.15 -17.11
CA ARG A 64 5.90 7.65 -16.41
C ARG A 64 6.20 6.51 -15.44
N LYS A 65 7.42 5.96 -15.42
CA LYS A 65 7.78 4.81 -14.62
C LYS A 65 8.43 5.22 -13.31
N LEU A 66 7.92 4.71 -12.21
CA LEU A 66 8.56 4.74 -10.90
C LEU A 66 9.47 3.50 -10.75
N THR A 67 10.58 3.68 -10.07
CA THR A 67 11.55 2.59 -9.87
C THR A 67 11.85 2.45 -8.39
N PRO A 68 11.72 1.26 -7.84
CA PRO A 68 12.16 0.93 -6.49
C PRO A 68 13.60 1.37 -6.24
N VAL A 69 13.91 1.73 -5.01
CA VAL A 69 15.24 2.13 -4.57
C VAL A 69 15.90 0.96 -3.86
N ASP A 70 16.95 0.41 -4.45
CA ASP A 70 17.74 -0.63 -3.80
C ASP A 70 18.48 -0.04 -2.58
N ASP A 71 18.58 -0.84 -1.50
CA ASP A 71 19.25 -0.45 -0.25
C ASP A 71 18.73 0.89 0.33
N ALA A 72 17.42 1.12 0.23
CA ALA A 72 16.79 2.30 0.79
C ALA A 72 16.95 2.35 2.31
N ILE A 73 17.32 3.52 2.83
CA ILE A 73 17.52 3.75 4.25
C ILE A 73 16.55 4.81 4.77
N LEU A 74 16.32 4.78 6.08
CA LEU A 74 15.57 5.80 6.79
C LEU A 74 16.42 7.06 7.00
N TYR A 75 15.79 8.21 6.90
CA TYR A 75 16.35 9.51 7.25
C TYR A 75 15.60 10.10 8.46
N CYS A 76 16.39 10.53 9.46
CA CYS A 76 15.93 11.33 10.59
C CYS A 76 16.71 12.66 10.56
N TYR A 77 16.44 13.51 9.55
CA TYR A 77 17.25 14.64 9.06
C TYR A 77 18.58 14.19 8.43
N LEU A 78 19.27 13.24 9.02
CA LEU A 78 20.49 12.59 8.54
C LEU A 78 20.20 11.12 8.26
N PRO A 79 20.97 10.49 7.35
CA PRO A 79 20.79 9.06 7.07
C PRO A 79 21.11 8.20 8.31
N ALA A 80 20.16 7.40 8.73
CA ALA A 80 20.34 6.35 9.72
C ALA A 80 20.81 5.08 8.99
N LYS A 81 22.12 4.94 8.77
CA LYS A 81 22.70 3.94 7.86
C LYS A 81 22.41 2.49 8.21
N ARG A 82 22.05 2.20 9.47
CA ARG A 82 21.66 0.88 9.94
C ARG A 82 20.16 0.66 9.92
N ALA A 83 19.35 1.72 9.78
CA ALA A 83 17.89 1.65 9.68
C ALA A 83 17.48 1.31 8.25
N ASP A 84 17.95 0.17 7.75
CA ASP A 84 17.48 -0.45 6.51
C ASP A 84 16.28 -1.34 6.86
N TRP A 85 15.08 -0.89 6.55
CA TRP A 85 13.84 -1.64 6.78
C TRP A 85 13.49 -2.56 5.61
N GLY A 86 14.30 -2.57 4.55
CA GLY A 86 14.05 -3.32 3.33
C GLY A 86 12.99 -2.72 2.44
N PHE A 87 12.63 -1.45 2.67
CA PHE A 87 11.64 -0.76 1.84
C PHE A 87 12.19 -0.42 0.44
N ASN A 88 11.29 -0.28 -0.50
CA ASN A 88 11.59 0.03 -1.91
C ASN A 88 11.63 1.55 -2.19
N PHE A 89 11.63 2.38 -1.15
CA PHE A 89 11.60 3.83 -1.23
C PHE A 89 12.39 4.46 -0.09
N LEU A 90 12.86 5.68 -0.28
CA LEU A 90 13.45 6.47 0.79
C LEU A 90 12.35 7.06 1.66
N MET A 91 12.57 7.08 2.97
CA MET A 91 11.66 7.68 3.93
C MET A 91 12.44 8.66 4.84
N ASN A 92 11.89 9.87 5.02
CA ASN A 92 12.38 10.83 5.99
C ASN A 92 11.31 11.13 7.02
N THR A 93 11.68 11.00 8.30
CA THR A 93 10.77 11.15 9.44
C THR A 93 11.40 11.97 10.56
N ASP A 94 10.59 12.34 11.55
CA ASP A 94 11.04 12.97 12.79
C ASP A 94 11.38 11.96 13.89
N MET A 95 11.65 10.69 13.56
CA MET A 95 12.04 9.69 14.54
C MET A 95 13.30 10.10 15.30
N VAL A 96 13.39 9.68 16.55
CA VAL A 96 14.56 9.89 17.41
C VAL A 96 15.63 8.88 17.03
N PRO A 97 16.77 9.32 16.49
CA PRO A 97 17.89 8.43 16.21
C PRO A 97 18.59 8.00 17.51
N ASN A 98 19.30 6.87 17.47
CA ASN A 98 20.16 6.45 18.56
C ASN A 98 21.32 7.44 18.80
N GLY A 99 22.05 7.27 19.92
CA GLY A 99 23.15 8.15 20.29
C GLY A 99 24.28 8.24 19.27
N GLN A 100 24.45 7.22 18.42
CA GLN A 100 25.44 7.19 17.33
C GLN A 100 24.89 7.76 16.02
N ARG A 101 23.56 8.01 15.95
CA ARG A 101 22.83 8.49 14.78
C ARG A 101 22.96 7.59 13.55
N ASP A 102 23.24 6.31 13.75
CA ASP A 102 23.31 5.33 12.67
C ASP A 102 22.08 4.42 12.61
N ASP A 103 21.23 4.48 13.65
CA ASP A 103 19.97 3.74 13.79
C ASP A 103 18.94 4.57 14.55
N ILE A 104 17.75 4.03 14.81
CA ILE A 104 16.67 4.66 15.58
C ILE A 104 16.57 4.04 16.97
N GLU A 105 16.12 4.82 17.96
CA GLU A 105 15.86 4.34 19.32
C GLU A 105 14.56 3.54 19.38
N ASP A 106 14.55 2.49 20.19
CA ASP A 106 13.36 1.69 20.49
C ASP A 106 12.58 2.37 21.63
N ILE A 107 11.74 3.35 21.26
CA ILE A 107 10.93 4.15 22.16
C ILE A 107 9.51 4.34 21.61
N GLU A 108 8.54 4.52 22.50
CA GLU A 108 7.10 4.63 22.15
C GLU A 108 6.83 5.71 21.09
N LEU A 109 7.50 6.86 21.15
CA LEU A 109 7.37 7.91 20.13
C LEU A 109 7.70 7.39 18.73
N ASN A 110 8.78 6.63 18.58
CA ASN A 110 9.18 6.10 17.28
C ASN A 110 8.20 5.05 16.76
N HIS A 111 7.58 4.28 17.66
CA HIS A 111 6.50 3.36 17.31
C HIS A 111 5.26 4.10 16.79
N VAL A 112 4.87 5.18 17.47
CA VAL A 112 3.78 6.06 16.99
C VAL A 112 4.10 6.64 15.62
N ILE A 113 5.33 7.13 15.41
CA ILE A 113 5.74 7.68 14.11
C ILE A 113 5.77 6.58 13.03
N ALA A 114 6.11 5.33 13.37
CA ALA A 114 6.05 4.21 12.41
C ALA A 114 4.61 3.94 11.93
N ARG A 115 3.63 3.93 12.84
CA ARG A 115 2.19 3.83 12.49
C ARG A 115 1.75 4.99 11.59
N ILE A 116 2.09 6.22 11.98
CA ILE A 116 1.79 7.40 11.18
C ILE A 116 2.43 7.28 9.79
N ALA A 117 3.66 6.79 9.69
CA ALA A 117 4.34 6.59 8.40
C ALA A 117 3.62 5.55 7.53
N GLY A 118 3.11 4.46 8.10
CA GLY A 118 2.31 3.46 7.37
C GLY A 118 1.02 4.06 6.79
N LYS A 119 0.27 4.82 7.60
CA LYS A 119 -0.89 5.60 7.15
C LYS A 119 -0.53 6.58 6.03
N GLN A 120 0.53 7.36 6.20
CA GLN A 120 0.95 8.37 5.22
C GLN A 120 1.50 7.75 3.93
N PHE A 121 2.10 6.56 4.03
CA PHE A 121 2.50 5.79 2.86
C PHE A 121 1.30 5.39 2.01
N PHE A 122 0.21 4.91 2.62
CA PHE A 122 -1.04 4.65 1.92
C PHE A 122 -1.53 5.89 1.16
N TYR A 123 -1.59 7.06 1.80
CA TYR A 123 -2.03 8.28 1.14
C TYR A 123 -1.11 8.72 0.00
N TRP A 124 0.19 8.49 0.12
CA TRP A 124 1.12 8.74 -0.99
C TRP A 124 0.84 7.83 -2.18
N ILE A 125 0.66 6.52 -1.98
CA ILE A 125 0.29 5.57 -3.03
C ILE A 125 -1.03 5.99 -3.69
N LYS A 126 -2.07 6.31 -2.88
CA LYS A 126 -3.37 6.80 -3.38
C LYS A 126 -3.21 8.06 -4.25
N GLN A 127 -2.43 9.04 -3.81
CA GLN A 127 -2.15 10.26 -4.59
C GLN A 127 -1.42 9.96 -5.91
N LEU A 128 -0.47 9.04 -5.91
CA LEU A 128 0.21 8.62 -7.13
C LEU A 128 -0.77 8.03 -8.14
N ILE A 129 -1.65 7.15 -7.70
CA ILE A 129 -2.70 6.53 -8.53
C ILE A 129 -3.66 7.61 -9.08
N GLU A 130 -4.22 8.45 -8.21
CA GLU A 130 -5.17 9.50 -8.58
C GLU A 130 -4.55 10.54 -9.53
N SER A 131 -3.25 10.78 -9.44
CA SER A 131 -2.55 11.72 -10.32
C SER A 131 -2.54 11.32 -11.78
N LYS A 132 -2.69 10.02 -12.10
CA LYS A 132 -2.61 9.44 -13.46
C LYS A 132 -1.32 9.77 -14.22
N LYS A 133 -0.26 10.18 -13.49
CA LYS A 133 1.03 10.58 -14.06
C LYS A 133 1.95 9.40 -14.31
N TYR A 134 1.78 8.33 -13.56
CA TYR A 134 2.69 7.19 -13.55
C TYR A 134 1.94 5.90 -13.91
N ASP A 135 2.66 4.93 -14.43
CA ASP A 135 2.13 3.61 -14.77
C ASP A 135 1.76 2.88 -13.48
N LEU A 136 0.55 2.32 -13.42
CA LEU A 136 -0.01 1.69 -12.23
C LEU A 136 0.87 0.53 -11.73
N ASP A 137 1.38 -0.32 -12.63
CA ASP A 137 2.31 -1.40 -12.28
C ASP A 137 3.52 -0.87 -11.47
N SER A 138 4.10 0.25 -11.92
CA SER A 138 5.25 0.85 -11.23
C SER A 138 4.91 1.47 -9.88
N ILE A 139 3.66 1.89 -9.66
CA ILE A 139 3.20 2.38 -8.36
C ILE A 139 3.06 1.21 -7.38
N PHE A 140 2.40 0.13 -7.79
CA PHE A 140 2.23 -1.05 -6.94
C PHE A 140 3.57 -1.73 -6.62
N ALA A 141 4.56 -1.68 -7.51
CA ALA A 141 5.92 -2.15 -7.27
C ALA A 141 6.66 -1.40 -6.14
N LEU A 142 6.17 -0.21 -5.71
CA LEU A 142 6.71 0.49 -4.54
C LEU A 142 6.24 -0.11 -3.20
N ILE A 143 5.14 -0.88 -3.20
CA ILE A 143 4.64 -1.50 -1.97
C ILE A 143 5.61 -2.60 -1.57
N PRO A 144 6.22 -2.53 -0.36
CA PRO A 144 7.24 -3.49 0.03
C PRO A 144 6.64 -4.87 0.32
N ASP A 145 7.44 -5.90 0.12
CA ASP A 145 7.14 -7.22 0.69
C ASP A 145 7.48 -7.19 2.19
N PHE A 146 6.47 -6.94 3.02
CA PHE A 146 6.64 -6.81 4.46
C PHE A 146 7.20 -8.07 5.12
N ASP A 147 6.91 -9.26 4.59
CA ASP A 147 7.44 -10.50 5.13
C ASP A 147 8.95 -10.62 4.86
N GLU A 148 9.42 -10.19 3.70
CA GLU A 148 10.85 -10.11 3.42
C GLU A 148 11.52 -8.99 4.23
N CYS A 149 10.86 -7.85 4.42
CA CYS A 149 11.36 -6.77 5.29
C CYS A 149 11.60 -7.24 6.72
N LYS A 150 10.64 -7.97 7.31
CA LYS A 150 10.75 -8.51 8.68
C LYS A 150 11.87 -9.56 8.84
N LYS A 151 12.25 -10.25 7.79
CA LYS A 151 13.36 -11.22 7.81
C LYS A 151 14.73 -10.55 7.88
N ARG A 152 14.82 -9.30 7.42
CA ARG A 152 16.10 -8.63 7.25
C ARG A 152 16.69 -8.09 8.55
N ARG A 153 15.88 -7.75 9.62
CA ARG A 153 16.45 -7.06 10.79
C ARG A 153 15.74 -7.10 12.14
N VAL A 154 16.44 -6.46 13.08
CA VAL A 154 16.23 -6.40 14.53
C VAL A 154 14.93 -5.66 14.91
N TYR A 155 14.50 -4.70 14.11
CA TYR A 155 13.33 -3.83 14.40
C TYR A 155 12.04 -4.28 13.72
N LYS A 156 11.69 -5.56 13.87
CA LYS A 156 10.45 -6.11 13.33
C LYS A 156 9.23 -5.30 13.75
N THR A 157 9.20 -4.82 14.97
CA THR A 157 8.07 -4.09 15.56
C THR A 157 7.71 -2.83 14.78
N PHE A 158 8.71 -2.03 14.35
CA PHE A 158 8.44 -0.84 13.55
C PHE A 158 7.86 -1.16 12.18
N ILE A 159 8.35 -2.24 11.55
CA ILE A 159 7.83 -2.70 10.26
C ILE A 159 6.41 -3.25 10.43
N GLU A 160 6.14 -3.98 11.52
CA GLU A 160 4.81 -4.50 11.85
C GLU A 160 3.81 -3.38 12.06
N GLU A 161 4.17 -2.35 12.82
CA GLU A 161 3.32 -1.18 13.06
C GLU A 161 3.06 -0.34 11.79
N PHE A 162 4.08 -0.17 10.95
CA PHE A 162 3.92 0.46 9.65
C PHE A 162 2.96 -0.35 8.77
N GLN A 163 3.16 -1.66 8.69
CA GLN A 163 2.33 -2.57 7.91
C GLN A 163 0.88 -2.57 8.41
N GLU A 164 0.66 -2.70 9.72
CA GLU A 164 -0.67 -2.76 10.32
C GLU A 164 -1.52 -1.54 9.96
N GLU A 165 -0.96 -0.34 10.07
CA GLU A 165 -1.67 0.87 9.69
C GLU A 165 -1.86 0.97 8.16
N PHE A 166 -0.88 0.62 7.36
CA PHE A 166 -1.03 0.57 5.90
C PHE A 166 -2.17 -0.40 5.51
N GLU A 167 -2.17 -1.63 6.06
CA GLU A 167 -3.19 -2.64 5.76
C GLU A 167 -4.59 -2.27 6.23
N LYS A 168 -4.71 -1.50 7.30
CA LYS A 168 -5.98 -0.93 7.73
C LYS A 168 -6.54 0.02 6.67
N PHE A 169 -5.73 0.95 6.17
CA PHE A 169 -6.19 1.95 5.20
C PHE A 169 -6.49 1.36 3.82
N ILE A 170 -5.80 0.32 3.35
CA ILE A 170 -6.16 -0.34 2.08
C ILE A 170 -7.52 -1.05 2.14
N LYS A 171 -8.02 -1.38 3.34
CA LYS A 171 -9.34 -1.98 3.55
C LYS A 171 -10.45 -0.94 3.76
N GLU A 172 -10.12 0.19 4.39
CA GLU A 172 -11.09 1.22 4.77
C GLU A 172 -11.29 2.29 3.68
N GLU A 173 -10.26 2.55 2.87
CA GLU A 173 -10.26 3.66 1.92
C GLU A 173 -10.21 3.16 0.46
N PRO A 174 -11.11 3.63 -0.42
CA PRO A 174 -11.08 3.29 -1.83
C PRO A 174 -9.86 3.92 -2.52
N PHE A 175 -9.06 3.10 -3.24
CA PHE A 175 -7.84 3.56 -3.92
C PHE A 175 -7.50 2.76 -5.17
N VAL A 176 -8.03 1.55 -5.34
CA VAL A 176 -7.77 0.72 -6.51
C VAL A 176 -8.70 1.15 -7.65
N PRO A 177 -8.19 1.57 -8.81
CA PRO A 177 -9.04 1.92 -9.94
C PRO A 177 -9.68 0.66 -10.53
N CYS A 178 -11.00 0.70 -10.61
CA CYS A 178 -11.85 -0.40 -11.02
C CYS A 178 -12.85 0.04 -12.09
N VAL A 179 -13.52 -0.94 -12.68
CA VAL A 179 -14.69 -0.78 -13.53
C VAL A 179 -15.87 -1.42 -12.82
N ASP A 180 -16.95 -0.69 -12.68
CA ASP A 180 -18.19 -1.20 -12.07
C ASP A 180 -19.05 -1.97 -13.08
N LYS A 181 -20.21 -2.47 -12.62
CA LYS A 181 -21.17 -3.20 -13.43
C LYS A 181 -21.80 -2.39 -14.59
N ASP A 182 -21.69 -1.08 -14.56
CA ASP A 182 -22.22 -0.17 -15.58
C ASP A 182 -21.12 0.28 -16.56
N GLY A 183 -19.87 -0.24 -16.40
CA GLY A 183 -18.70 0.08 -17.21
C GLY A 183 -18.03 1.40 -16.84
N GLU A 184 -18.44 2.02 -15.73
CA GLU A 184 -17.90 3.30 -15.28
C GLU A 184 -16.64 3.07 -14.42
N GLN A 185 -15.66 3.97 -14.57
CA GLN A 185 -14.46 3.93 -13.77
C GLN A 185 -14.72 4.43 -12.34
N THR A 186 -14.41 3.61 -11.35
CA THR A 186 -14.56 3.88 -9.93
C THR A 186 -13.27 3.60 -9.17
N PHE A 187 -13.24 3.87 -7.86
CA PHE A 187 -12.19 3.43 -6.94
C PHE A 187 -12.81 2.56 -5.86
N GLU A 188 -12.14 1.45 -5.56
CA GLU A 188 -12.61 0.49 -4.57
C GLU A 188 -11.57 0.22 -3.48
N CYS A 189 -12.06 -0.20 -2.30
CA CYS A 189 -11.24 -0.82 -1.28
C CYS A 189 -10.82 -2.22 -1.73
N ILE A 190 -9.70 -2.71 -1.21
CA ILE A 190 -9.17 -4.02 -1.64
C ILE A 190 -10.15 -5.18 -1.41
N ASP A 191 -10.99 -5.09 -0.38
CA ASP A 191 -11.95 -6.15 -0.04
C ASP A 191 -13.16 -6.21 -1.00
N ASN A 192 -13.33 -5.22 -1.88
CA ASN A 192 -14.41 -5.16 -2.86
C ASN A 192 -13.95 -5.49 -4.28
N ILE A 193 -12.74 -6.02 -4.43
CA ILE A 193 -12.13 -6.29 -5.74
C ILE A 193 -12.30 -7.75 -6.12
N ILE A 194 -12.64 -7.98 -7.39
CA ILE A 194 -12.68 -9.31 -8.00
C ILE A 194 -11.30 -9.62 -8.57
N ASN A 195 -10.77 -10.77 -8.22
CA ASN A 195 -9.61 -11.36 -8.84
C ASN A 195 -10.07 -12.43 -9.86
N ASP A 196 -10.11 -12.06 -11.14
CA ASP A 196 -10.39 -13.03 -12.23
C ASP A 196 -9.17 -13.91 -12.49
N MET A 197 -9.02 -14.98 -11.73
CA MET A 197 -7.95 -15.96 -11.92
C MET A 197 -8.11 -16.81 -13.20
N THR A 198 -9.23 -16.66 -13.91
CA THR A 198 -9.46 -17.35 -15.18
C THR A 198 -8.87 -16.61 -16.36
N GLY A 199 -8.65 -15.31 -16.21
CA GLY A 199 -8.17 -14.42 -17.27
C GLY A 199 -9.20 -14.15 -18.37
N MET A 200 -10.46 -14.51 -18.18
CA MET A 200 -11.51 -14.32 -19.21
C MET A 200 -11.72 -12.86 -19.55
N THR A 201 -11.73 -11.99 -18.53
CA THR A 201 -11.88 -10.55 -18.73
C THR A 201 -10.61 -9.93 -19.35
N ALA A 202 -9.44 -10.24 -18.81
CA ALA A 202 -8.16 -9.73 -19.29
C ALA A 202 -7.84 -10.13 -20.74
N ASN A 203 -8.34 -11.28 -21.19
CA ASN A 203 -8.18 -11.78 -22.57
C ASN A 203 -9.33 -11.38 -23.50
N GLY A 204 -10.29 -10.57 -23.04
CA GLY A 204 -11.44 -10.11 -23.84
C GLY A 204 -12.36 -11.23 -24.30
N VAL A 205 -12.42 -12.35 -23.56
CA VAL A 205 -13.35 -13.46 -23.80
C VAL A 205 -14.77 -13.03 -23.47
N ILE A 206 -14.92 -12.30 -22.38
CA ILE A 206 -16.16 -11.77 -21.86
C ILE A 206 -15.96 -10.30 -21.49
N SER A 207 -17.02 -9.49 -21.58
CA SER A 207 -16.99 -8.11 -21.07
C SER A 207 -17.00 -8.09 -19.55
N ASP A 208 -16.51 -7.01 -18.95
CA ASP A 208 -16.50 -6.84 -17.50
C ASP A 208 -17.92 -6.90 -16.92
N GLU A 209 -18.88 -6.24 -17.58
CA GLU A 209 -20.31 -6.25 -17.21
C GLU A 209 -20.89 -7.67 -17.24
N ASP A 210 -20.72 -8.38 -18.36
CA ASP A 210 -21.23 -9.75 -18.50
C ASP A 210 -20.60 -10.68 -17.46
N PHE A 211 -19.30 -10.52 -17.16
CA PHE A 211 -18.60 -11.33 -16.19
C PHE A 211 -19.16 -11.13 -14.78
N ILE A 212 -19.35 -9.88 -14.35
CA ILE A 212 -19.92 -9.55 -13.04
C ILE A 212 -21.35 -10.10 -12.94
N ILE A 213 -22.17 -9.95 -13.97
CA ILE A 213 -23.56 -10.42 -14.00
C ILE A 213 -23.61 -11.95 -13.98
N LEU A 214 -22.91 -12.62 -14.90
CA LEU A 214 -22.98 -14.07 -15.04
C LEU A 214 -22.35 -14.83 -13.86
N MET A 215 -21.36 -14.24 -13.23
CA MET A 215 -20.76 -14.82 -12.03
C MET A 215 -21.48 -14.42 -10.72
N GLU A 216 -22.55 -13.60 -10.82
CA GLU A 216 -23.34 -13.10 -9.67
C GLU A 216 -22.49 -12.41 -8.59
N LEU A 217 -21.54 -11.58 -9.03
CA LEU A 217 -20.55 -10.97 -8.14
C LEU A 217 -21.08 -9.72 -7.39
N GLY A 218 -22.31 -9.30 -7.65
CA GLY A 218 -23.01 -8.27 -6.88
C GLY A 218 -22.37 -6.89 -6.99
N ASP A 219 -21.96 -6.34 -5.85
CA ASP A 219 -21.39 -4.98 -5.77
C ASP A 219 -19.85 -4.96 -5.86
N TYR A 220 -19.22 -6.11 -6.17
CA TYR A 220 -17.79 -6.18 -6.40
C TYR A 220 -17.40 -5.64 -7.77
N SER A 221 -16.21 -5.06 -7.87
CA SER A 221 -15.70 -4.43 -9.09
C SER A 221 -14.43 -5.10 -9.61
N LEU A 222 -14.24 -5.06 -10.91
CA LEU A 222 -13.02 -5.56 -11.55
C LEU A 222 -11.95 -4.46 -11.62
N PRO A 223 -10.67 -4.76 -11.31
CA PRO A 223 -9.59 -3.81 -11.56
C PRO A 223 -9.54 -3.43 -13.04
N VAL A 224 -9.11 -2.20 -13.35
CA VAL A 224 -8.89 -1.77 -14.74
C VAL A 224 -7.89 -2.69 -15.44
N ASP A 225 -7.97 -2.79 -16.78
CA ASP A 225 -7.15 -3.68 -17.59
C ASP A 225 -5.65 -3.57 -17.32
N GLU A 226 -5.13 -2.37 -17.12
CA GLU A 226 -3.73 -2.14 -16.79
C GLU A 226 -3.30 -2.88 -15.52
N LEU A 227 -4.16 -2.94 -14.50
CA LEU A 227 -3.89 -3.66 -13.26
C LEU A 227 -4.02 -5.18 -13.39
N ARG A 228 -5.00 -5.66 -14.16
CA ARG A 228 -5.16 -7.10 -14.40
C ARG A 228 -3.97 -7.75 -15.12
N GLN A 229 -3.16 -6.95 -15.81
CA GLN A 229 -1.93 -7.36 -16.49
C GLN A 229 -0.66 -7.04 -15.69
N SER A 230 -0.79 -6.38 -14.54
CA SER A 230 0.32 -5.97 -13.67
C SER A 230 0.75 -7.10 -12.74
N GLU A 231 1.99 -7.56 -12.85
CA GLU A 231 2.56 -8.56 -11.94
C GLU A 231 2.62 -8.03 -10.50
N ALA A 232 3.04 -6.78 -10.32
CA ALA A 232 3.13 -6.15 -9.01
C ALA A 232 1.76 -6.01 -8.32
N PHE A 233 0.72 -5.66 -9.09
CA PHE A 233 -0.64 -5.59 -8.55
C PHE A 233 -1.21 -6.97 -8.22
N MET A 234 -0.98 -7.97 -9.06
CA MET A 234 -1.46 -9.34 -8.81
C MET A 234 -0.81 -9.93 -7.55
N ASP A 235 0.49 -9.71 -7.35
CA ASP A 235 1.19 -10.09 -6.11
C ASP A 235 0.62 -9.38 -4.88
N PHE A 236 0.36 -8.08 -5.00
CA PHE A 236 -0.28 -7.28 -3.96
C PHE A 236 -1.68 -7.81 -3.63
N LEU A 237 -2.52 -8.04 -4.64
CA LEU A 237 -3.87 -8.56 -4.48
C LEU A 237 -3.88 -9.94 -3.80
N TYR A 238 -3.00 -10.82 -4.23
CA TYR A 238 -2.85 -12.16 -3.65
C TYR A 238 -2.51 -12.12 -2.14
N LYS A 239 -1.69 -11.16 -1.73
CA LYS A 239 -1.28 -11.02 -0.32
C LYS A 239 -2.35 -10.39 0.57
N HIS A 240 -3.15 -9.47 0.04
CA HIS A 240 -4.02 -8.61 0.85
C HIS A 240 -5.52 -8.82 0.61
N SER A 241 -5.93 -9.49 -0.48
CA SER A 241 -7.35 -9.73 -0.77
C SER A 241 -7.83 -11.06 -0.15
N PRO A 242 -9.05 -11.10 0.40
CA PRO A 242 -9.67 -12.35 0.84
C PRO A 242 -9.81 -13.36 -0.30
N SER A 243 -9.53 -14.63 -0.05
CA SER A 243 -9.66 -15.70 -1.05
C SER A 243 -11.09 -15.90 -1.58
N SER A 244 -12.08 -15.38 -0.87
CA SER A 244 -13.50 -15.41 -1.28
C SER A 244 -13.81 -14.54 -2.51
N LEU A 245 -12.94 -13.61 -2.86
CA LEU A 245 -13.08 -12.74 -4.04
C LEU A 245 -12.38 -13.31 -5.29
N ASP A 246 -11.68 -14.42 -5.15
CA ASP A 246 -11.06 -15.13 -6.28
C ASP A 246 -12.12 -15.86 -7.12
N VAL A 247 -12.22 -15.52 -8.40
CA VAL A 247 -13.01 -16.29 -9.37
C VAL A 247 -12.09 -17.28 -10.08
N LYS A 248 -12.25 -18.55 -9.75
CA LYS A 248 -11.47 -19.67 -10.29
C LYS A 248 -12.21 -20.42 -11.38
N VAL A 249 -11.47 -21.22 -12.15
CA VAL A 249 -12.01 -22.08 -13.25
C VAL A 249 -13.21 -22.90 -12.78
N ASP A 250 -13.15 -23.50 -11.61
CA ASP A 250 -14.25 -24.34 -11.08
C ASP A 250 -15.55 -23.55 -10.91
N ALA A 251 -15.46 -22.27 -10.52
CA ALA A 251 -16.62 -21.40 -10.41
C ALA A 251 -17.26 -21.14 -11.77
N VAL A 252 -16.45 -20.87 -12.81
CA VAL A 252 -16.93 -20.67 -14.18
C VAL A 252 -17.55 -21.96 -14.74
N VAL A 253 -16.90 -23.11 -14.54
CA VAL A 253 -17.44 -24.42 -14.99
C VAL A 253 -18.82 -24.66 -14.41
N LYS A 254 -18.99 -24.37 -13.10
CA LYS A 254 -20.30 -24.50 -12.45
C LYS A 254 -21.35 -23.58 -13.05
N LYS A 255 -20.98 -22.31 -13.32
CA LYS A 255 -21.86 -21.32 -13.94
C LYS A 255 -22.22 -21.65 -15.40
N CYS A 256 -21.35 -22.37 -16.14
CA CYS A 256 -21.66 -22.80 -17.51
C CYS A 256 -22.91 -23.67 -17.62
N GLU A 257 -23.34 -24.32 -16.55
CA GLU A 257 -24.58 -25.15 -16.53
C GLU A 257 -25.84 -24.31 -16.33
N GLU A 258 -25.73 -23.05 -15.92
CA GLU A 258 -26.85 -22.14 -15.62
C GLU A 258 -27.44 -21.52 -16.89
N THR A 259 -28.75 -21.23 -16.85
CA THR A 259 -29.51 -20.74 -18.02
C THR A 259 -28.95 -19.44 -18.60
N ASP A 260 -28.53 -18.51 -17.76
CA ASP A 260 -28.05 -17.20 -18.20
C ASP A 260 -26.70 -17.33 -18.94
N PHE A 261 -25.79 -18.14 -18.40
CA PHE A 261 -24.52 -18.43 -19.07
C PHE A 261 -24.73 -19.20 -20.40
N GLN A 262 -25.66 -20.17 -20.43
CA GLN A 262 -26.03 -20.88 -21.64
C GLN A 262 -26.63 -19.93 -22.68
N THR A 263 -27.48 -18.98 -22.26
CA THR A 263 -28.04 -17.94 -23.14
C THR A 263 -26.93 -17.06 -23.72
N TRP A 264 -25.98 -16.64 -22.91
CA TRP A 264 -24.82 -15.86 -23.36
C TRP A 264 -23.99 -16.63 -24.41
N LEU A 265 -23.81 -17.94 -24.22
CA LEU A 265 -23.13 -18.81 -25.20
C LEU A 265 -23.88 -19.03 -26.51
N THR A 266 -25.19 -18.74 -26.59
CA THR A 266 -25.92 -18.84 -27.87
C THR A 266 -25.48 -17.79 -28.90
N VAL A 267 -24.84 -16.72 -28.44
CA VAL A 267 -24.24 -15.71 -29.34
C VAL A 267 -22.97 -16.31 -29.97
N PRO A 268 -22.88 -16.44 -31.29
CA PRO A 268 -21.77 -17.14 -31.95
C PRO A 268 -20.40 -16.55 -31.66
N GLU A 269 -20.31 -15.25 -31.46
CA GLU A 269 -19.07 -14.56 -31.13
C GLU A 269 -18.58 -14.91 -29.71
N ASN A 270 -19.48 -14.93 -28.73
CA ASN A 270 -19.21 -15.29 -27.36
C ASN A 270 -18.74 -16.76 -27.26
N ASN A 271 -19.49 -17.64 -27.92
CA ASN A 271 -19.15 -19.06 -27.98
C ASN A 271 -17.75 -19.28 -28.60
N THR A 272 -17.44 -18.58 -29.69
CA THR A 272 -16.16 -18.68 -30.35
C THR A 272 -15.00 -18.20 -29.48
N ARG A 273 -15.18 -17.07 -28.77
CA ARG A 273 -14.18 -16.54 -27.85
C ARG A 273 -13.96 -17.48 -26.66
N PHE A 274 -15.06 -17.98 -26.09
CA PHE A 274 -15.04 -18.91 -24.97
C PHE A 274 -14.30 -20.20 -25.29
N ILE A 275 -14.65 -20.86 -26.41
CA ILE A 275 -13.99 -22.12 -26.83
C ILE A 275 -12.51 -21.91 -27.14
N ARG A 276 -12.12 -20.77 -27.70
CA ARG A 276 -10.70 -20.49 -27.99
C ARG A 276 -9.85 -20.19 -26.74
N HIS A 277 -10.47 -19.77 -25.68
CA HIS A 277 -9.78 -19.46 -24.43
C HIS A 277 -9.45 -20.73 -23.64
N TRP A 278 -10.35 -21.70 -23.68
CA TRP A 278 -10.19 -23.03 -23.02
C TRP A 278 -9.62 -24.10 -23.97
#